data_14dd40bead9520e3dbee44f3de256d38
#
_entry.id   14dd40bead9520e3dbee44f3de256d38
#
_cell.length_a   1.000
_cell.length_b   1.000
_cell.length_c   1.000
_cell.angle_alpha   90.00
_cell.angle_beta   90.00
_cell.angle_gamma   90.00
#
_symmetry.space_group_name_H-M   'P 1'
#
loop_
_entity.id
_entity.type
_entity.pdbx_description
1 polymer ?
#
loop_
_entity_poly.entity_id
_entity_poly.type
_entity_poly.pdbx_seq_one_letter_code
_entity_poly.pdbx_strand_id
1 'polypeptide(L)'
;MAYLGVPGEEERFAHPAGGDVCTSVFFDPSLWERRAKGMAVYVDARVDLAHRRLLAADGDGDIDYALTEELLHLIKAATRQPVDPPRPADRALVASAREAIIEGAPESAGLCPLARLLKVSPYRLSRTFSQQVGVSLTRYRNRVRVSQAMDQLAQGEPSLANLAARLGFADQAHLTRTVREHLGHAPSTLRRLLAPVSQRG
;
A
#
# COMPACT_ATOMS: atom_id res chain seq x y z
N MET A 1 -1.81 5.25 4.07
CA MET A 1 -2.60 4.65 5.18
C MET A 1 -4.06 4.74 4.80
N ALA A 2 -4.87 3.81 5.24
CA ALA A 2 -6.32 3.91 5.15
C ALA A 2 -6.89 4.17 6.56
N TYR A 3 -8.11 4.68 6.60
CA TYR A 3 -8.82 4.96 7.84
C TYR A 3 -10.23 4.38 7.75
N LEU A 4 -10.67 3.75 8.81
CA LEU A 4 -12.04 3.25 8.93
C LEU A 4 -12.80 4.22 9.81
N GLY A 5 -13.64 5.04 9.19
CA GLY A 5 -14.47 6.02 9.85
C GLY A 5 -15.65 5.40 10.59
N VAL A 6 -16.19 6.13 11.55
CA VAL A 6 -17.38 5.72 12.31
C VAL A 6 -18.55 6.64 11.93
N PRO A 7 -19.73 6.10 11.63
CA PRO A 7 -20.88 6.92 11.31
C PRO A 7 -21.18 7.96 12.41
N GLY A 8 -21.30 9.23 12.02
CA GLY A 8 -21.64 10.34 12.92
C GLY A 8 -20.44 10.98 13.65
N GLU A 9 -19.22 10.52 13.47
CA GLU A 9 -18.02 11.19 13.97
C GLU A 9 -17.46 12.15 12.91
N GLU A 10 -17.06 13.35 13.34
CA GLU A 10 -16.38 14.33 12.49
C GLU A 10 -14.89 13.99 12.43
N GLU A 11 -14.39 13.75 11.24
CA GLU A 11 -12.99 13.37 11.00
C GLU A 11 -12.24 14.52 10.36
N ARG A 12 -11.03 14.81 10.86
CA ARG A 12 -10.15 15.83 10.31
C ARG A 12 -8.86 15.21 9.80
N PHE A 13 -8.63 15.27 8.50
CA PHE A 13 -7.40 14.83 7.86
C PHE A 13 -6.51 16.03 7.55
N ALA A 14 -5.24 15.96 7.96
CA ALA A 14 -4.23 16.96 7.61
C ALA A 14 -3.36 16.43 6.48
N HIS A 15 -3.22 17.21 5.42
CA HIS A 15 -2.36 16.94 4.26
C HIS A 15 -1.23 17.97 4.22
N PRO A 16 -0.13 17.75 4.96
CA PRO A 16 0.93 18.76 5.12
C PRO A 16 1.71 19.08 3.84
N ALA A 17 1.66 18.22 2.82
CA ALA A 17 2.43 18.37 1.58
C ALA A 17 1.59 18.77 0.34
N GLY A 18 0.35 19.22 0.51
CA GLY A 18 -0.58 19.52 -0.60
C GLY A 18 -1.57 18.39 -0.86
N GLY A 19 -2.47 18.57 -1.82
CA GLY A 19 -3.62 17.68 -2.03
C GLY A 19 -3.25 16.23 -2.33
N ASP A 20 -3.98 15.31 -1.72
CA ASP A 20 -3.93 13.87 -1.98
C ASP A 20 -5.12 13.41 -2.81
N VAL A 21 -4.92 12.39 -3.64
CA VAL A 21 -6.04 11.67 -4.25
C VAL A 21 -6.49 10.59 -3.26
N CYS A 22 -7.68 10.79 -2.70
CA CYS A 22 -8.29 9.85 -1.75
C CYS A 22 -9.44 9.10 -2.43
N THR A 23 -9.53 7.80 -2.20
CA THR A 23 -10.72 7.01 -2.49
C THR A 23 -11.52 6.84 -1.21
N SER A 24 -12.76 7.32 -1.21
CA SER A 24 -13.70 7.12 -0.12
C SER A 24 -14.74 6.07 -0.52
N VAL A 25 -14.91 5.07 0.34
CA VAL A 25 -15.90 4.01 0.15
C VAL A 25 -16.90 4.08 1.29
N PHE A 26 -18.17 4.31 0.93
CA PHE A 26 -19.28 4.32 1.88
C PHE A 26 -20.06 3.02 1.70
N PHE A 27 -20.36 2.34 2.79
CA PHE A 27 -21.14 1.11 2.78
C PHE A 27 -22.07 1.03 3.98
N ASP A 28 -23.14 0.26 3.84
CA ASP A 28 -24.13 0.10 4.91
C ASP A 28 -23.47 -0.57 6.14
N PRO A 29 -23.69 -0.05 7.35
CA PRO A 29 -23.16 -0.64 8.58
C PRO A 29 -23.55 -2.11 8.81
N SER A 30 -24.64 -2.58 8.20
CA SER A 30 -25.05 -3.99 8.28
C SER A 30 -24.08 -4.96 7.57
N LEU A 31 -23.29 -4.47 6.62
CA LEU A 31 -22.22 -5.23 5.97
C LEU A 31 -20.99 -5.39 6.87
N TRP A 32 -20.98 -4.75 8.04
CA TRP A 32 -19.85 -4.69 8.94
C TRP A 32 -20.24 -5.05 10.38
N GLU A 33 -20.05 -6.30 10.76
CA GLU A 33 -20.39 -6.81 12.09
C GLU A 33 -19.49 -6.29 13.22
N ARG A 34 -18.32 -5.73 12.90
CA ARG A 34 -17.38 -5.18 13.88
C ARG A 34 -17.56 -3.68 14.02
N ARG A 35 -17.81 -3.22 15.24
CA ARG A 35 -17.71 -1.80 15.59
C ARG A 35 -16.26 -1.33 15.47
N ALA A 36 -15.86 -0.87 14.29
CA ALA A 36 -14.60 -0.17 14.12
C ALA A 36 -14.72 1.19 14.84
N LYS A 37 -13.87 1.44 15.79
CA LYS A 37 -13.74 2.77 16.40
C LYS A 37 -12.58 3.45 15.71
N GLY A 38 -12.83 4.42 14.82
CA GLY A 38 -11.83 5.32 14.25
C GLY A 38 -10.44 4.70 14.07
N MET A 39 -10.30 3.66 13.26
CA MET A 39 -9.10 2.82 13.23
C MET A 39 -8.25 3.12 12.01
N ALA A 40 -7.01 3.51 12.23
CA ALA A 40 -6.03 3.58 11.15
C ALA A 40 -5.59 2.16 10.74
N VAL A 41 -5.47 1.96 9.43
CA VAL A 41 -5.09 0.68 8.84
C VAL A 41 -3.80 0.86 8.03
N TYR A 42 -2.86 -0.05 8.22
CA TYR A 42 -1.70 -0.11 7.35
C TYR A 42 -2.10 -0.66 5.98
N VAL A 43 -1.87 0.14 4.94
CA VAL A 43 -2.07 -0.30 3.56
C VAL A 43 -0.86 -1.12 3.12
N ASP A 44 -0.93 -2.43 3.28
CA ASP A 44 0.05 -3.35 2.70
C ASP A 44 -0.23 -3.57 1.20
N ALA A 45 0.61 -4.36 0.54
CA ALA A 45 0.46 -4.61 -0.89
C ALA A 45 -0.83 -5.39 -1.23
N ARG A 46 -1.40 -6.14 -0.29
CA ARG A 46 -2.66 -6.88 -0.49
C ARG A 46 -3.85 -5.93 -0.44
N VAL A 47 -3.85 -4.99 0.49
CA VAL A 47 -4.86 -3.93 0.57
C VAL A 47 -4.80 -3.05 -0.69
N ASP A 48 -3.59 -2.70 -1.15
CA ASP A 48 -3.37 -1.94 -2.38
C ASP A 48 -3.88 -2.70 -3.62
N LEU A 49 -3.59 -4.01 -3.72
CA LEU A 49 -4.11 -4.84 -4.81
C LEU A 49 -5.64 -4.92 -4.78
N ALA A 50 -6.25 -5.15 -3.61
CA ALA A 50 -7.70 -5.22 -3.47
C ALA A 50 -8.37 -3.89 -3.86
N HIS A 51 -7.77 -2.75 -3.48
CA HIS A 51 -8.25 -1.42 -3.89
C HIS A 51 -8.20 -1.23 -5.42
N ARG A 52 -7.09 -1.62 -6.06
CA ARG A 52 -6.96 -1.53 -7.53
C ARG A 52 -7.97 -2.41 -8.26
N ARG A 53 -8.26 -3.60 -7.73
CA ARG A 53 -9.28 -4.50 -8.27
C ARG A 53 -10.68 -3.91 -8.12
N LEU A 54 -10.98 -3.29 -6.96
CA LEU A 54 -12.23 -2.58 -6.75
C LEU A 54 -12.44 -1.46 -7.78
N LEU A 55 -11.42 -0.64 -8.03
CA LEU A 55 -11.50 0.43 -9.04
C LEU A 55 -11.61 -0.12 -10.47
N ALA A 56 -11.02 -1.28 -10.75
CA ALA A 56 -11.11 -1.92 -12.07
C ALA A 56 -12.45 -2.63 -12.31
N ALA A 57 -13.18 -3.01 -11.25
CA ALA A 57 -14.48 -3.66 -11.37
C ALA A 57 -15.60 -2.71 -11.81
N ASP A 58 -15.42 -1.40 -11.63
CA ASP A 58 -16.40 -0.35 -12.00
C ASP A 58 -16.65 -0.24 -13.52
N GLY A 59 -15.92 -1.00 -14.34
CA GLY A 59 -16.02 -0.97 -15.82
C GLY A 59 -16.72 -2.17 -16.47
N ASP A 60 -17.20 -3.16 -15.73
CA ASP A 60 -17.69 -4.42 -16.30
C ASP A 60 -19.19 -4.66 -16.06
N GLY A 61 -19.87 -5.22 -17.04
CA GLY A 61 -21.34 -5.26 -17.21
C GLY A 61 -22.20 -5.94 -16.14
N ASP A 62 -21.64 -6.55 -15.11
CA ASP A 62 -22.35 -7.01 -13.89
C ASP A 62 -21.77 -6.32 -12.65
N ILE A 63 -21.93 -5.00 -12.64
CA ILE A 63 -21.32 -4.05 -11.71
C ILE A 63 -21.63 -4.43 -10.24
N ASP A 64 -22.86 -4.82 -9.94
CA ASP A 64 -23.29 -5.01 -8.55
C ASP A 64 -22.59 -6.18 -7.85
N TYR A 65 -22.45 -7.32 -8.51
CA TYR A 65 -21.81 -8.48 -7.91
C TYR A 65 -20.28 -8.33 -7.86
N ALA A 66 -19.66 -7.94 -8.97
CA ALA A 66 -18.21 -7.79 -9.05
C ALA A 66 -17.71 -6.70 -8.10
N LEU A 67 -18.38 -5.56 -8.06
CA LEU A 67 -18.03 -4.45 -7.15
C LEU A 67 -18.21 -4.84 -5.68
N THR A 68 -19.28 -5.55 -5.35
CA THR A 68 -19.55 -6.02 -3.98
C THR A 68 -18.49 -7.03 -3.53
N GLU A 69 -18.10 -8.00 -4.38
CA GLU A 69 -17.07 -8.98 -4.06
C GLU A 69 -15.71 -8.31 -3.81
N GLU A 70 -15.30 -7.37 -4.67
CA GLU A 70 -14.04 -6.65 -4.51
C GLU A 70 -14.06 -5.72 -3.29
N LEU A 71 -15.20 -5.11 -2.97
CA LEU A 71 -15.38 -4.35 -1.73
C LEU A 71 -15.20 -5.22 -0.49
N LEU A 72 -15.82 -6.40 -0.44
CA LEU A 72 -15.66 -7.34 0.66
C LEU A 72 -14.21 -7.83 0.80
N HIS A 73 -13.52 -8.05 -0.33
CA HIS A 73 -12.10 -8.37 -0.35
C HIS A 73 -11.23 -7.24 0.21
N LEU A 74 -11.52 -5.98 -0.16
CA LEU A 74 -10.82 -4.80 0.36
C LEU A 74 -11.02 -4.66 1.88
N ILE A 75 -12.26 -4.74 2.35
CA ILE A 75 -12.59 -4.67 3.77
C ILE A 75 -11.86 -5.76 4.56
N LYS A 76 -11.92 -7.01 4.10
CA LYS A 76 -11.24 -8.15 4.72
C LYS A 76 -9.72 -7.96 4.77
N ALA A 77 -9.12 -7.41 3.70
CA ALA A 77 -7.69 -7.13 3.67
C ALA A 77 -7.31 -5.99 4.62
N ALA A 78 -8.10 -4.93 4.65
CA ALA A 78 -7.88 -3.76 5.50
C ALA A 78 -7.94 -4.12 7.00
N THR A 79 -8.90 -4.92 7.43
CA THR A 79 -9.11 -5.24 8.85
C THR A 79 -8.12 -6.24 9.45
N ARG A 80 -7.27 -6.83 8.63
CA ARG A 80 -6.22 -7.75 9.11
C ARG A 80 -5.03 -7.05 9.79
N GLN A 81 -4.85 -5.76 9.56
CA GLN A 81 -3.67 -5.03 10.00
C GLN A 81 -4.03 -3.68 10.65
N PRO A 82 -4.66 -3.69 11.82
CA PRO A 82 -4.89 -2.45 12.58
C PRO A 82 -3.53 -1.87 13.01
N VAL A 83 -3.42 -0.55 12.98
CA VAL A 83 -2.24 0.19 13.43
C VAL A 83 -2.65 1.15 14.53
N ASP A 84 -1.93 1.13 15.65
CA ASP A 84 -2.11 2.10 16.71
C ASP A 84 -1.84 3.52 16.20
N PRO A 85 -2.60 4.53 16.67
CA PRO A 85 -2.40 5.90 16.24
C PRO A 85 -0.97 6.38 16.59
N PRO A 86 -0.26 7.03 15.65
CA PRO A 86 1.12 7.41 15.84
C PRO A 86 1.29 8.47 16.94
N ARG A 87 2.33 8.34 17.76
CA ARG A 87 2.70 9.32 18.79
C ARG A 87 3.11 10.65 18.13
N PRO A 88 2.66 11.80 18.63
CA PRO A 88 2.91 13.12 18.00
C PRO A 88 4.38 13.43 17.76
N ALA A 89 5.26 13.13 18.73
CA ALA A 89 6.68 13.52 18.72
C ALA A 89 7.51 12.87 17.58
N ASP A 90 7.08 11.74 17.04
CA ASP A 90 7.83 11.02 16.02
C ASP A 90 7.13 11.02 14.65
N ARG A 91 5.98 11.71 14.53
CA ARG A 91 5.21 11.77 13.27
C ARG A 91 6.01 12.35 12.11
N ALA A 92 6.72 13.45 12.36
CA ALA A 92 7.54 14.11 11.34
C ALA A 92 8.64 13.18 10.82
N LEU A 93 9.35 12.48 11.72
CA LEU A 93 10.40 11.53 11.34
C LEU A 93 9.85 10.40 10.45
N VAL A 94 8.71 9.83 10.83
CA VAL A 94 8.08 8.76 10.07
C VAL A 94 7.53 9.27 8.73
N ALA A 95 6.96 10.48 8.71
CA ALA A 95 6.49 11.12 7.47
C ALA A 95 7.64 11.32 6.48
N SER A 96 8.77 11.92 6.92
CA SER A 96 9.93 12.12 6.06
C SER A 96 10.57 10.81 5.59
N ALA A 97 10.60 9.78 6.45
CA ALA A 97 11.08 8.45 6.03
C ALA A 97 10.20 7.82 4.95
N ARG A 98 8.88 7.97 5.08
CA ARG A 98 7.91 7.47 4.09
C ARG A 98 8.04 8.21 2.77
N GLU A 99 8.12 9.53 2.81
CA GLU A 99 8.32 10.40 1.64
C GLU A 99 9.57 9.99 0.87
N ALA A 100 10.73 9.92 1.52
CA ALA A 100 11.98 9.50 0.90
C ALA A 100 11.91 8.10 0.26
N ILE A 101 11.16 7.17 0.87
CA ILE A 101 10.97 5.81 0.31
C ILE A 101 10.03 5.84 -0.90
N ILE A 102 8.94 6.61 -0.85
CA ILE A 102 7.94 6.71 -1.93
C ILE A 102 8.55 7.41 -3.15
N GLU A 103 9.31 8.48 -2.94
CA GLU A 103 10.01 9.21 -3.99
C GLU A 103 11.20 8.47 -4.57
N GLY A 104 11.61 7.37 -3.95
CA GLY A 104 12.74 6.57 -4.40
C GLY A 104 14.09 7.27 -4.21
N ALA A 105 14.21 8.12 -3.17
CA ALA A 105 15.46 8.78 -2.85
C ALA A 105 16.61 7.76 -2.75
N PRO A 106 17.80 8.03 -3.32
CA PRO A 106 18.92 7.08 -3.30
C PRO A 106 19.27 6.56 -1.91
N GLU A 107 19.16 7.43 -0.89
CA GLU A 107 19.41 7.08 0.51
C GLU A 107 18.39 6.08 1.06
N SER A 108 17.19 6.00 0.48
CA SER A 108 16.18 5.02 0.88
C SER A 108 16.56 3.58 0.51
N ALA A 109 17.66 3.39 -0.23
CA ALA A 109 18.18 2.07 -0.57
C ALA A 109 18.62 1.26 0.66
N GLY A 110 18.97 1.92 1.78
CA GLY A 110 19.40 1.25 3.01
C GLY A 110 19.02 2.03 4.27
N LEU A 111 18.96 1.31 5.41
CA LEU A 111 18.62 1.90 6.70
C LEU A 111 19.63 2.97 7.13
N CYS A 112 20.94 2.71 7.00
CA CYS A 112 21.97 3.64 7.44
C CYS A 112 22.01 4.92 6.60
N PRO A 113 21.97 4.86 5.25
CA PRO A 113 21.85 6.06 4.42
C PRO A 113 20.60 6.87 4.73
N LEU A 114 19.43 6.22 4.86
CA LEU A 114 18.19 6.90 5.19
C LEU A 114 18.24 7.57 6.57
N ALA A 115 18.78 6.90 7.58
CA ALA A 115 18.94 7.49 8.90
C ALA A 115 19.88 8.70 8.89
N ARG A 116 20.94 8.66 8.08
CA ARG A 116 21.87 9.80 7.87
C ARG A 116 21.15 10.98 7.21
N LEU A 117 20.37 10.73 6.16
CA LEU A 117 19.53 11.74 5.49
C LEU A 117 18.62 12.44 6.51
N LEU A 118 17.98 11.66 7.38
CA LEU A 118 17.03 12.16 8.38
C LEU A 118 17.69 12.65 9.68
N LYS A 119 19.04 12.64 9.76
CA LYS A 119 19.85 13.11 10.91
C LYS A 119 19.48 12.42 12.22
N VAL A 120 19.20 11.13 12.18
CA VAL A 120 18.91 10.30 13.34
C VAL A 120 19.75 9.02 13.34
N SER A 121 19.83 8.32 14.47
CA SER A 121 20.49 7.02 14.50
C SER A 121 19.63 5.95 13.77
N PRO A 122 20.26 4.95 13.10
CA PRO A 122 19.55 3.85 12.46
C PRO A 122 18.61 3.09 13.45
N TYR A 123 19.04 2.92 14.69
CA TYR A 123 18.24 2.30 15.73
C TYR A 123 16.96 3.09 16.04
N ARG A 124 17.10 4.42 16.25
CA ARG A 124 15.95 5.29 16.49
C ARG A 124 14.97 5.25 15.32
N LEU A 125 15.46 5.38 14.09
CA LEU A 125 14.64 5.35 12.90
C LEU A 125 13.86 4.02 12.79
N SER A 126 14.56 2.88 12.89
CA SER A 126 13.96 1.55 12.79
C SER A 126 12.90 1.32 13.86
N ARG A 127 13.20 1.66 15.12
CA ARG A 127 12.27 1.48 16.25
C ARG A 127 11.04 2.37 16.12
N THR A 128 11.25 3.68 15.89
CA THR A 128 10.15 4.65 15.77
C THR A 128 9.24 4.29 14.59
N PHE A 129 9.84 3.96 13.45
CA PHE A 129 9.08 3.59 12.26
C PHE A 129 8.23 2.33 12.51
N SER A 130 8.84 1.28 13.05
CA SER A 130 8.12 0.02 13.31
C SER A 130 7.02 0.18 14.36
N GLN A 131 7.22 1.00 15.37
CA GLN A 131 6.22 1.29 16.39
C GLN A 131 5.02 2.07 15.85
N GLN A 132 5.26 3.01 14.93
CA GLN A 132 4.19 3.87 14.39
C GLN A 132 3.49 3.29 13.17
N VAL A 133 4.21 2.56 12.32
CA VAL A 133 3.68 2.01 11.08
C VAL A 133 3.21 0.56 11.24
N GLY A 134 3.64 -0.12 12.33
CA GLY A 134 3.29 -1.52 12.59
C GLY A 134 4.12 -2.52 11.79
N VAL A 135 5.03 -2.06 10.91
CA VAL A 135 5.90 -2.93 10.11
C VAL A 135 7.32 -2.36 10.02
N SER A 136 8.31 -3.21 9.74
CA SER A 136 9.70 -2.76 9.56
C SER A 136 9.85 -1.86 8.31
N LEU A 137 10.87 -1.00 8.33
CA LEU A 137 11.26 -0.19 7.16
C LEU A 137 11.49 -1.03 5.90
N THR A 138 12.13 -2.18 6.04
CA THR A 138 12.37 -3.11 4.92
C THR A 138 11.05 -3.60 4.32
N ARG A 139 10.11 -4.01 5.17
CA ARG A 139 8.79 -4.47 4.70
C ARG A 139 8.00 -3.33 4.05
N TYR A 140 8.04 -2.13 4.62
CA TYR A 140 7.40 -0.95 4.05
C TYR A 140 8.00 -0.60 2.68
N ARG A 141 9.33 -0.53 2.56
CA ARG A 141 10.03 -0.27 1.30
C ARG A 141 9.69 -1.32 0.23
N ASN A 142 9.70 -2.60 0.59
CA ASN A 142 9.33 -3.66 -0.35
C ASN A 142 7.86 -3.53 -0.78
N ARG A 143 6.96 -3.14 0.13
CA ARG A 143 5.57 -2.84 -0.21
C ARG A 143 5.47 -1.73 -1.26
N VAL A 144 6.21 -0.62 -1.09
CA VAL A 144 6.22 0.49 -2.07
C VAL A 144 6.73 0.02 -3.44
N ARG A 145 7.81 -0.76 -3.47
CA ARG A 145 8.34 -1.34 -4.71
C ARG A 145 7.36 -2.31 -5.38
N VAL A 146 6.64 -3.09 -4.60
CA VAL A 146 5.59 -4.00 -5.12
C VAL A 146 4.42 -3.21 -5.68
N SER A 147 4.03 -2.08 -5.05
CA SER A 147 3.03 -1.17 -5.60
C SER A 147 3.46 -0.61 -6.95
N GLN A 148 4.68 -0.09 -7.05
CA GLN A 148 5.26 0.40 -8.31
C GLN A 148 5.36 -0.71 -9.38
N ALA A 149 5.66 -1.95 -8.97
CA ALA A 149 5.64 -3.09 -9.88
C ALA A 149 4.24 -3.38 -10.43
N MET A 150 3.20 -3.28 -9.60
CA MET A 150 1.80 -3.42 -10.05
C MET A 150 1.43 -2.34 -11.06
N ASP A 151 1.84 -1.08 -10.85
CA ASP A 151 1.59 0.02 -11.79
C ASP A 151 2.18 -0.29 -13.17
N GLN A 152 3.44 -0.70 -13.21
CA GLN A 152 4.13 -0.98 -14.46
C GLN A 152 3.62 -2.24 -15.16
N LEU A 153 3.24 -3.27 -14.39
CA LEU A 153 2.60 -4.46 -14.94
C LEU A 153 1.21 -4.15 -15.54
N ALA A 154 0.43 -3.29 -14.89
CA ALA A 154 -0.85 -2.81 -15.40
C ALA A 154 -0.69 -1.99 -16.69
N GLN A 155 0.40 -1.23 -16.81
CA GLN A 155 0.77 -0.47 -18.02
C GLN A 155 1.36 -1.33 -19.16
N GLY A 156 1.48 -2.65 -18.93
CA GLY A 156 1.94 -3.59 -19.94
C GLY A 156 3.46 -3.79 -20.00
N GLU A 157 4.23 -3.44 -18.96
CA GLU A 157 5.68 -3.70 -18.94
C GLU A 157 6.00 -5.17 -19.25
N PRO A 158 6.67 -5.48 -20.36
CA PRO A 158 6.88 -6.87 -20.79
C PRO A 158 8.03 -7.56 -20.05
N SER A 159 9.06 -6.80 -19.63
CA SER A 159 10.32 -7.34 -19.10
C SER A 159 10.38 -7.26 -17.57
N LEU A 160 10.29 -8.41 -16.90
CA LEU A 160 10.48 -8.50 -15.46
C LEU A 160 11.93 -8.21 -15.03
N ALA A 161 12.91 -8.44 -15.89
CA ALA A 161 14.31 -8.13 -15.60
C ALA A 161 14.52 -6.60 -15.56
N ASN A 162 13.99 -5.88 -16.58
CA ASN A 162 14.03 -4.42 -16.59
C ASN A 162 13.26 -3.82 -15.41
N LEU A 163 12.08 -4.39 -15.11
CA LEU A 163 11.29 -3.98 -13.96
C LEU A 163 12.05 -4.14 -12.64
N ALA A 164 12.73 -5.27 -12.46
CA ALA A 164 13.56 -5.52 -11.28
C ALA A 164 14.68 -4.49 -11.15
N ALA A 165 15.40 -4.22 -12.23
CA ALA A 165 16.48 -3.24 -12.24
C ALA A 165 16.01 -1.83 -11.90
N ARG A 166 14.93 -1.36 -12.54
CA ARG A 166 14.35 -0.02 -12.28
C ARG A 166 13.86 0.16 -10.85
N LEU A 167 13.28 -0.88 -10.27
CA LEU A 167 12.76 -0.85 -8.90
C LEU A 167 13.82 -1.17 -7.84
N GLY A 168 15.08 -1.35 -8.25
CA GLY A 168 16.22 -1.61 -7.36
C GLY A 168 16.14 -2.97 -6.65
N PHE A 169 15.56 -3.99 -7.28
CA PHE A 169 15.73 -5.38 -6.89
C PHE A 169 17.08 -5.90 -7.44
N ALA A 170 17.67 -6.87 -6.73
CA ALA A 170 18.95 -7.44 -7.17
C ALA A 170 18.84 -8.11 -8.54
N ASP A 171 17.73 -8.80 -8.78
CA ASP A 171 17.43 -9.50 -10.02
C ASP A 171 15.93 -9.81 -10.16
N GLN A 172 15.52 -10.40 -11.28
CA GLN A 172 14.16 -10.83 -11.55
C GLN A 172 13.65 -11.87 -10.51
N ALA A 173 14.53 -12.76 -10.03
CA ALA A 173 14.15 -13.78 -9.06
C ALA A 173 13.81 -13.15 -7.70
N HIS A 174 14.57 -12.14 -7.29
CA HIS A 174 14.31 -11.35 -6.10
C HIS A 174 12.98 -10.60 -6.21
N LEU A 175 12.73 -9.90 -7.32
CA LEU A 175 11.43 -9.27 -7.60
C LEU A 175 10.29 -10.30 -7.47
N THR A 176 10.41 -11.44 -8.13
CA THR A 176 9.37 -12.49 -8.16
C THR A 176 9.08 -13.04 -6.76
N ARG A 177 10.11 -13.31 -5.96
CA ARG A 177 9.94 -13.77 -4.57
C ARG A 177 9.25 -12.72 -3.73
N THR A 178 9.70 -11.47 -3.77
CA THR A 178 9.13 -10.37 -2.99
C THR A 178 7.65 -10.13 -3.35
N VAL A 179 7.32 -10.15 -4.65
CA VAL A 179 5.94 -10.01 -5.11
C VAL A 179 5.07 -11.16 -4.58
N ARG A 180 5.55 -12.42 -4.65
CA ARG A 180 4.83 -13.56 -4.10
C ARG A 180 4.64 -13.50 -2.58
N GLU A 181 5.66 -13.08 -1.86
CA GLU A 181 5.60 -12.91 -0.40
C GLU A 181 4.55 -11.87 0.02
N HIS A 182 4.47 -10.77 -0.72
CA HIS A 182 3.54 -9.68 -0.42
C HIS A 182 2.10 -9.93 -0.88
N LEU A 183 1.92 -10.52 -2.06
CA LEU A 183 0.63 -10.62 -2.74
C LEU A 183 0.08 -12.04 -2.85
N GLY A 184 0.91 -13.06 -2.66
CA GLY A 184 0.54 -14.46 -2.89
C GLY A 184 0.48 -14.85 -4.38
N HIS A 185 0.78 -13.93 -5.30
CA HIS A 185 0.68 -14.11 -6.74
C HIS A 185 2.01 -13.90 -7.45
N ALA A 186 2.23 -14.61 -8.57
CA ALA A 186 3.38 -14.34 -9.43
C ALA A 186 3.15 -13.06 -10.26
N PRO A 187 4.21 -12.34 -10.70
CA PRO A 187 4.07 -11.15 -11.54
C PRO A 187 3.28 -11.40 -12.84
N SER A 188 3.40 -12.57 -13.45
CA SER A 188 2.61 -12.96 -14.63
C SER A 188 1.10 -13.04 -14.35
N THR A 189 0.73 -13.54 -13.18
CA THR A 189 -0.66 -13.58 -12.71
C THR A 189 -1.17 -12.16 -12.47
N LEU A 190 -0.37 -11.30 -11.82
CA LEU A 190 -0.74 -9.90 -11.59
C LEU A 190 -0.97 -9.13 -12.88
N ARG A 191 -0.12 -9.34 -13.90
CA ARG A 191 -0.31 -8.72 -15.22
C ARG A 191 -1.70 -9.03 -15.78
N ARG A 192 -2.15 -10.28 -15.68
CA ARG A 192 -3.48 -10.69 -16.13
C ARG A 192 -4.61 -10.10 -15.27
N LEU A 193 -4.43 -10.06 -13.94
CA LEU A 193 -5.42 -9.51 -13.01
C LEU A 193 -5.59 -7.99 -13.16
N LEU A 194 -4.52 -7.28 -13.52
CA LEU A 194 -4.49 -5.82 -13.64
C LEU A 194 -4.69 -5.35 -15.08
N ALA A 195 -4.73 -6.26 -16.06
CA ALA A 195 -5.00 -5.88 -17.45
C ALA A 195 -6.41 -5.25 -17.56
N PRO A 196 -6.58 -4.19 -18.38
CA PRO A 196 -7.89 -3.64 -18.70
C PRO A 196 -8.82 -4.74 -19.25
N VAL A 197 -10.11 -4.63 -18.95
CA VAL A 197 -11.12 -5.63 -19.35
C VAL A 197 -11.09 -5.92 -20.86
N SER A 198 -10.83 -4.89 -21.69
CA SER A 198 -10.67 -5.00 -23.14
C SER A 198 -9.54 -5.93 -23.63
N GLN A 199 -8.64 -6.38 -22.74
CA GLN A 199 -7.50 -7.25 -23.08
C GLN A 199 -7.61 -8.65 -22.42
N ARG A 200 -8.73 -8.98 -21.79
CA ARG A 200 -8.94 -10.25 -21.07
C ARG A 200 -9.61 -11.34 -21.94
N GLY A 201 -9.70 -11.12 -23.25
CA GLY A 201 -10.23 -12.07 -24.22
C GLY A 201 -9.28 -13.23 -24.53
#